data_790c49d5074d39a0a90312e9b6a743a3
#
_entry.id   790c49d5074d39a0a90312e9b6a743a3
#
_cell.length_a   1.000
_cell.length_b   1.000
_cell.length_c   1.000
_cell.angle_alpha   90.00
_cell.angle_beta   90.00
_cell.angle_gamma   90.00
#
_symmetry.space_group_name_H-M   'P 1'
#
loop_
_entity.id
_entity.type
_entity.pdbx_description
1 polymer ?
#
loop_
_entity_poly.entity_id
_entity_poly.type
_entity_poly.pdbx_seq_one_letter_code
_entity_poly.pdbx_strand_id
1 'polypeptide(L)'
;VGFLTAAERRRLVEERKARSAVWRVIHWLGSMQLALILLATIAIACAAATITESEFSTKVAQVYIYKAPWFIVWLIVLCLNLLAVTITRWPWAKAHTGFIITHYGIITLLIGAMIGLQTGFEGNVTLHKDKPPVRKLTINRSIIQVESPNDTALYVMPFDASAARPSEKHPRVFEVPKTDLEIIADGFSDNLIKEEKLVPAEGRQPGVSLRFTSARMGQNLEMPIVLENSAPQEKDFFGLARIVFQKDLPPPKSSGGAETQMVFGKFASVVQGEKTTGVQVMLSADGRKVTIAPPDGAAATYLREEIMKKPVPTMGATVTVEDYWPDFEMREGKPATKSDQPLNPAAIVRVQTISSDPSDSKPTLLLAPTADGIRYQLQRQGATYASGEAKTGESFSTGWADWSVELKAFYPEANIVSTMIPGPPLPKGEQGIPGFRARLVSPEIPNSEKRWIASGDITSLTDGKNVVRIGYGLELRPVPFTIRLVNFEVPRYEGTDKPSNFIATVEFKEDGTGLTKTGTARMNHPASFPGTLFANFTGINYKFSQAEWNPRDLGETTLQVLYDPGWLLKWIGSLGICIGIAIMFYGKPKTKNA
;
A
#
# COMPACT_ATOMS: atom_id res chain seq x y z
N VAL A 1 17.37 52.79 -42.06
CA VAL A 1 17.40 51.47 -42.70
C VAL A 1 15.97 51.22 -43.19
N GLY A 2 15.75 51.38 -44.55
CA GLY A 2 14.42 51.18 -45.13
C GLY A 2 13.94 49.77 -45.02
N PHE A 3 12.67 49.59 -44.61
CA PHE A 3 12.06 48.29 -44.55
C PHE A 3 11.72 47.81 -45.96
N LEU A 4 12.20 46.60 -46.28
CA LEU A 4 11.93 45.95 -47.56
C LEU A 4 10.42 45.79 -47.80
N THR A 5 9.95 46.01 -49.02
CA THR A 5 8.57 45.73 -49.41
C THR A 5 8.26 44.24 -49.38
N ALA A 6 6.99 43.87 -49.36
CA ALA A 6 6.59 42.47 -49.36
C ALA A 6 7.06 41.72 -50.62
N ALA A 7 7.14 42.41 -51.76
CA ALA A 7 7.62 41.84 -53.01
C ALA A 7 9.14 41.60 -52.99
N GLU A 8 9.93 42.56 -52.50
CA GLU A 8 11.38 42.40 -52.33
C GLU A 8 11.75 41.28 -51.38
N ARG A 9 10.98 41.12 -50.31
CA ARG A 9 11.15 39.99 -49.38
C ARG A 9 10.90 38.64 -50.03
N ARG A 10 9.83 38.51 -50.81
CA ARG A 10 9.54 37.27 -51.55
C ARG A 10 10.65 36.93 -52.52
N ARG A 11 11.14 37.91 -53.27
CA ARG A 11 12.24 37.73 -54.23
C ARG A 11 13.53 37.26 -53.56
N LEU A 12 13.92 37.85 -52.43
CA LEU A 12 15.08 37.43 -51.66
C LEU A 12 14.96 35.99 -51.11
N VAL A 13 13.75 35.60 -50.71
CA VAL A 13 13.49 34.23 -50.24
C VAL A 13 13.59 33.22 -51.37
N GLU A 14 13.06 33.53 -52.55
CA GLU A 14 13.15 32.68 -53.74
C GLU A 14 14.58 32.55 -54.27
N GLU A 15 15.34 33.62 -54.28
CA GLU A 15 16.76 33.59 -54.60
C GLU A 15 17.59 32.76 -53.62
N ARG A 16 17.26 32.82 -52.33
CA ARG A 16 17.92 31.98 -51.33
C ARG A 16 17.52 30.50 -51.44
N LYS A 17 16.25 30.19 -51.75
CA LYS A 17 15.77 28.81 -52.03
C LYS A 17 16.54 28.17 -53.19
N ALA A 18 16.84 28.97 -54.22
CA ALA A 18 17.56 28.47 -55.39
C ALA A 18 19.04 28.16 -55.14
N ARG A 19 19.64 28.78 -54.09
CA ARG A 19 21.11 28.74 -53.89
C ARG A 19 21.63 27.61 -53.01
N SER A 20 20.81 26.95 -52.16
CA SER A 20 21.34 25.87 -51.28
C SER A 20 20.30 24.83 -50.88
N ALA A 21 20.75 23.56 -50.76
CA ALA A 21 19.93 22.46 -50.22
C ALA A 21 19.48 22.72 -48.77
N VAL A 22 20.32 23.36 -47.96
CA VAL A 22 20.04 23.74 -46.58
C VAL A 22 18.82 24.66 -46.50
N TRP A 23 18.71 25.62 -47.43
CA TRP A 23 17.58 26.56 -47.44
C TRP A 23 16.26 25.90 -47.80
N ARG A 24 16.29 24.86 -48.66
CA ARG A 24 15.11 24.03 -48.95
C ARG A 24 14.61 23.24 -47.72
N VAL A 25 15.54 22.70 -46.94
CA VAL A 25 15.23 22.00 -45.69
C VAL A 25 14.62 22.94 -44.66
N ILE A 26 15.21 24.16 -44.50
CA ILE A 26 14.65 25.16 -43.56
C ILE A 26 13.24 25.57 -43.97
N HIS A 27 12.97 25.75 -45.28
CA HIS A 27 11.62 26.06 -45.75
C HIS A 27 10.62 24.92 -45.54
N TRP A 28 11.04 23.67 -45.74
CA TRP A 28 10.22 22.51 -45.47
C TRP A 28 9.93 22.38 -43.97
N LEU A 29 10.96 22.50 -43.12
CA LEU A 29 10.80 22.55 -41.67
C LEU A 29 9.87 23.69 -41.23
N GLY A 30 9.97 24.88 -41.82
CA GLY A 30 9.10 26.02 -41.50
C GLY A 30 7.75 25.99 -42.20
N SER A 31 7.30 24.89 -42.76
CA SER A 31 6.01 24.78 -43.42
C SER A 31 4.83 24.71 -42.43
N MET A 32 3.71 25.34 -42.82
CA MET A 32 2.48 25.28 -42.02
C MET A 32 1.88 23.88 -42.01
N GLN A 33 2.09 23.11 -43.07
CA GLN A 33 1.64 21.71 -43.13
C GLN A 33 2.31 20.85 -42.04
N LEU A 34 3.64 20.98 -41.92
CA LEU A 34 4.39 20.28 -40.86
C LEU A 34 3.92 20.72 -39.46
N ALA A 35 3.71 22.03 -39.24
CA ALA A 35 3.22 22.56 -37.99
C ALA A 35 1.85 21.94 -37.61
N LEU A 36 0.92 21.85 -38.53
CA LEU A 36 -0.39 21.26 -38.31
C LEU A 36 -0.31 19.75 -37.97
N ILE A 37 0.56 19.00 -38.67
CA ILE A 37 0.79 17.60 -38.41
C ILE A 37 1.38 17.41 -36.98
N LEU A 38 2.39 18.20 -36.61
CA LEU A 38 3.02 18.16 -35.30
C LEU A 38 2.01 18.46 -34.18
N LEU A 39 1.21 19.51 -34.34
CA LEU A 39 0.19 19.87 -33.34
C LEU A 39 -0.91 18.82 -33.23
N ALA A 40 -1.38 18.28 -34.38
CA ALA A 40 -2.38 17.22 -34.37
C ALA A 40 -1.87 15.94 -33.68
N THR A 41 -0.63 15.53 -33.97
CA THR A 41 -0.03 14.34 -33.34
C THR A 41 0.24 14.54 -31.85
N ILE A 42 0.65 15.73 -31.43
CA ILE A 42 0.81 16.07 -30.00
C ILE A 42 -0.56 16.05 -29.30
N ALA A 43 -1.60 16.61 -29.93
CA ALA A 43 -2.94 16.58 -29.35
C ALA A 43 -3.46 15.14 -29.18
N ILE A 44 -3.25 14.27 -30.19
CA ILE A 44 -3.58 12.85 -30.10
C ILE A 44 -2.78 12.16 -28.98
N ALA A 45 -1.48 12.45 -28.88
CA ALA A 45 -0.64 11.91 -27.83
C ALA A 45 -1.11 12.34 -26.42
N CYS A 46 -1.51 13.60 -26.24
CA CYS A 46 -2.07 14.10 -24.98
C CYS A 46 -3.41 13.43 -24.65
N ALA A 47 -4.29 13.24 -25.64
CA ALA A 47 -5.54 12.53 -25.45
C ALA A 47 -5.29 11.06 -25.06
N ALA A 48 -4.37 10.37 -25.73
CA ALA A 48 -3.96 9.01 -25.37
C ALA A 48 -3.36 8.95 -23.97
N ALA A 49 -2.56 9.95 -23.57
CA ALA A 49 -2.01 10.05 -22.23
C ALA A 49 -3.11 10.17 -21.18
N THR A 50 -4.13 11.00 -21.39
CA THR A 50 -5.26 11.14 -20.48
C THR A 50 -6.06 9.85 -20.33
N ILE A 51 -6.28 9.11 -21.41
CA ILE A 51 -6.94 7.79 -21.37
C ILE A 51 -6.06 6.79 -20.60
N THR A 52 -4.75 6.75 -20.90
CA THR A 52 -3.81 5.88 -20.20
C THR A 52 -3.76 6.18 -18.70
N GLU A 53 -3.82 7.46 -18.33
CA GLU A 53 -3.84 7.89 -16.93
C GLU A 53 -5.10 7.42 -16.21
N SER A 54 -6.25 7.48 -16.86
CA SER A 54 -7.53 7.06 -16.27
C SER A 54 -7.68 5.54 -16.15
N GLU A 55 -7.11 4.78 -17.10
CA GLU A 55 -7.25 3.31 -17.12
C GLU A 55 -6.13 2.59 -16.33
N PHE A 56 -4.95 3.15 -16.29
CA PHE A 56 -3.79 2.51 -15.64
C PHE A 56 -3.27 3.34 -14.46
N SER A 57 -2.54 4.40 -14.73
CA SER A 57 -2.05 5.36 -13.74
C SER A 57 -1.29 6.52 -14.40
N THR A 58 -1.13 7.63 -13.66
CA THR A 58 -0.28 8.77 -14.06
C THR A 58 1.16 8.34 -14.36
N LYS A 59 1.72 7.36 -13.62
CA LYS A 59 3.08 6.85 -13.85
C LYS A 59 3.23 6.18 -15.22
N VAL A 60 2.27 5.37 -15.63
CA VAL A 60 2.27 4.72 -16.95
C VAL A 60 2.24 5.76 -18.05
N ALA A 61 1.35 6.75 -17.98
CA ALA A 61 1.27 7.84 -18.96
C ALA A 61 2.57 8.65 -19.03
N GLN A 62 3.21 8.92 -17.88
CA GLN A 62 4.51 9.60 -17.84
C GLN A 62 5.61 8.80 -18.55
N VAL A 63 5.72 7.49 -18.30
CA VAL A 63 6.80 6.67 -18.87
C VAL A 63 6.62 6.45 -20.36
N TYR A 64 5.42 6.09 -20.81
CA TYR A 64 5.20 5.69 -22.20
C TYR A 64 4.90 6.84 -23.15
N ILE A 65 4.46 7.99 -22.64
CA ILE A 65 4.07 9.14 -23.46
C ILE A 65 4.94 10.35 -23.13
N TYR A 66 4.76 11.00 -21.97
CA TYR A 66 5.37 12.31 -21.72
C TYR A 66 6.90 12.28 -21.60
N LYS A 67 7.50 11.24 -21.00
CA LYS A 67 8.96 11.07 -20.87
C LYS A 67 9.55 10.15 -21.93
N ALA A 68 8.73 9.63 -22.83
CA ALA A 68 9.19 8.74 -23.89
C ALA A 68 10.09 9.48 -24.88
N PRO A 69 11.20 8.87 -25.37
CA PRO A 69 12.12 9.51 -26.29
C PRO A 69 11.44 10.03 -27.57
N TRP A 70 10.45 9.29 -28.09
CA TRP A 70 9.71 9.71 -29.30
C TRP A 70 8.95 11.03 -29.09
N PHE A 71 8.34 11.25 -27.92
CA PHE A 71 7.61 12.48 -27.63
C PHE A 71 8.56 13.67 -27.47
N ILE A 72 9.72 13.47 -26.83
CA ILE A 72 10.77 14.48 -26.70
C ILE A 72 11.29 14.87 -28.09
N VAL A 73 11.55 13.90 -28.96
CA VAL A 73 11.95 14.17 -30.36
C VAL A 73 10.88 14.99 -31.08
N TRP A 74 9.60 14.69 -30.90
CA TRP A 74 8.48 15.44 -31.48
C TRP A 74 8.45 16.89 -31.00
N LEU A 75 8.69 17.15 -29.72
CA LEU A 75 8.81 18.51 -29.17
C LEU A 75 10.02 19.25 -29.73
N ILE A 76 11.15 18.57 -29.92
CA ILE A 76 12.34 19.15 -30.56
C ILE A 76 12.05 19.54 -32.02
N VAL A 77 11.38 18.66 -32.77
CA VAL A 77 10.98 18.94 -34.16
C VAL A 77 10.01 20.13 -34.21
N LEU A 78 9.10 20.25 -33.23
CA LEU A 78 8.24 21.43 -33.11
C LEU A 78 9.04 22.71 -32.84
N CYS A 79 10.03 22.68 -31.97
CA CYS A 79 10.93 23.81 -31.71
C CYS A 79 11.68 24.22 -33.00
N LEU A 80 12.18 23.22 -33.75
CA LEU A 80 12.86 23.47 -35.05
C LEU A 80 11.90 24.03 -36.10
N ASN A 81 10.65 23.58 -36.17
CA ASN A 81 9.62 24.13 -37.02
C ASN A 81 9.36 25.61 -36.70
N LEU A 82 9.14 25.94 -35.43
CA LEU A 82 8.91 27.31 -34.97
C LEU A 82 10.11 28.21 -35.27
N LEU A 83 11.34 27.71 -35.04
CA LEU A 83 12.57 28.46 -35.39
C LEU A 83 12.68 28.66 -36.87
N ALA A 84 12.46 27.62 -37.69
CA ALA A 84 12.52 27.71 -39.15
C ALA A 84 11.52 28.73 -39.73
N VAL A 85 10.28 28.76 -39.18
CA VAL A 85 9.26 29.75 -39.56
C VAL A 85 9.73 31.18 -39.30
N THR A 86 10.41 31.44 -38.18
CA THR A 86 10.94 32.78 -37.90
C THR A 86 12.10 33.14 -38.83
N ILE A 87 12.99 32.18 -39.12
CA ILE A 87 14.13 32.38 -40.06
C ILE A 87 13.65 32.64 -41.51
N THR A 88 12.65 31.89 -41.97
CA THR A 88 12.12 32.03 -43.33
C THR A 88 11.43 33.38 -43.57
N ARG A 89 10.99 34.05 -42.51
CA ARG A 89 10.40 35.40 -42.57
C ARG A 89 11.43 36.53 -42.50
N TRP A 90 12.70 36.21 -42.43
CA TRP A 90 13.76 37.23 -42.51
C TRP A 90 13.83 37.84 -43.93
N PRO A 91 14.01 39.21 -44.10
CA PRO A 91 14.19 40.25 -43.07
C PRO A 91 12.87 40.62 -42.37
N TRP A 92 12.93 40.81 -41.06
CA TRP A 92 11.75 41.07 -40.24
C TRP A 92 11.28 42.52 -40.37
N ALA A 93 9.98 42.72 -40.56
CA ALA A 93 9.33 44.02 -40.46
C ALA A 93 8.81 44.26 -39.04
N LYS A 94 8.59 45.52 -38.66
CA LYS A 94 8.00 45.90 -37.37
C LYS A 94 6.66 45.16 -37.10
N ALA A 95 5.88 44.91 -38.14
CA ALA A 95 4.63 44.15 -38.05
C ALA A 95 4.82 42.68 -37.63
N HIS A 96 6.03 42.14 -37.74
CA HIS A 96 6.34 40.75 -37.32
C HIS A 96 6.80 40.65 -35.86
N THR A 97 7.00 41.77 -35.14
CA THR A 97 7.57 41.76 -33.77
C THR A 97 6.76 40.88 -32.82
N GLY A 98 5.44 41.04 -32.79
CA GLY A 98 4.59 40.22 -31.93
C GLY A 98 4.66 38.74 -32.30
N PHE A 99 4.63 38.42 -33.60
CA PHE A 99 4.78 37.05 -34.08
C PHE A 99 6.11 36.40 -33.64
N ILE A 100 7.22 37.13 -33.77
CA ILE A 100 8.55 36.63 -33.40
C ILE A 100 8.63 36.38 -31.91
N ILE A 101 8.18 37.34 -31.08
CA ILE A 101 8.20 37.23 -29.62
C ILE A 101 7.36 36.02 -29.18
N THR A 102 6.18 35.80 -29.77
CA THR A 102 5.34 34.64 -29.46
C THR A 102 6.05 33.33 -29.79
N HIS A 103 6.66 33.21 -30.99
CA HIS A 103 7.33 31.98 -31.40
C HIS A 103 8.56 31.68 -30.54
N TYR A 104 9.41 32.66 -30.26
CA TYR A 104 10.52 32.48 -29.33
C TYR A 104 10.05 32.22 -27.90
N GLY A 105 8.92 32.80 -27.48
CA GLY A 105 8.27 32.51 -26.21
C GLY A 105 7.88 31.04 -26.09
N ILE A 106 7.25 30.47 -27.15
CA ILE A 106 6.87 29.04 -27.16
C ILE A 106 8.12 28.16 -27.13
N ILE A 107 9.15 28.44 -27.92
CA ILE A 107 10.41 27.70 -27.94
C ILE A 107 11.04 27.70 -26.54
N THR A 108 11.14 28.87 -25.90
CA THR A 108 11.72 29.02 -24.56
C THR A 108 10.93 28.22 -23.51
N LEU A 109 9.59 28.24 -23.58
CA LEU A 109 8.71 27.47 -22.72
C LEU A 109 8.95 25.97 -22.89
N LEU A 110 9.00 25.49 -24.15
CA LEU A 110 9.21 24.05 -24.44
C LEU A 110 10.59 23.58 -23.97
N ILE A 111 11.65 24.39 -24.19
CA ILE A 111 13.00 24.09 -23.68
C ILE A 111 12.97 23.99 -22.15
N GLY A 112 12.33 24.94 -21.46
CA GLY A 112 12.18 24.92 -20.02
C GLY A 112 11.41 23.68 -19.53
N ALA A 113 10.36 23.29 -20.25
CA ALA A 113 9.59 22.07 -19.94
C ALA A 113 10.45 20.81 -20.11
N MET A 114 11.21 20.70 -21.20
CA MET A 114 12.10 19.55 -21.42
C MET A 114 13.20 19.44 -20.35
N ILE A 115 13.81 20.57 -19.95
CA ILE A 115 14.79 20.60 -18.85
C ILE A 115 14.13 20.12 -17.55
N GLY A 116 12.94 20.65 -17.20
CA GLY A 116 12.20 20.24 -16.00
C GLY A 116 11.85 18.76 -15.99
N LEU A 117 11.45 18.19 -17.15
CA LEU A 117 11.13 16.77 -17.27
C LEU A 117 12.34 15.85 -17.08
N GLN A 118 13.53 16.26 -17.54
CA GLN A 118 14.73 15.43 -17.48
C GLN A 118 15.51 15.57 -16.18
N THR A 119 15.62 16.79 -15.66
CA THR A 119 16.49 17.11 -14.52
C THR A 119 15.72 17.44 -13.24
N GLY A 120 14.45 17.80 -13.36
CA GLY A 120 13.55 18.01 -12.25
C GLY A 120 13.12 16.70 -11.60
N PHE A 121 12.66 16.80 -10.37
CA PHE A 121 12.08 15.67 -9.66
C PHE A 121 11.03 16.11 -8.63
N GLU A 122 10.17 15.17 -8.34
CA GLU A 122 9.20 15.23 -7.24
C GLU A 122 9.49 14.10 -6.27
N GLY A 123 9.32 14.38 -5.00
CA GLY A 123 9.52 13.40 -3.95
C GLY A 123 8.83 13.84 -2.67
N ASN A 124 9.02 13.04 -1.63
CA ASN A 124 8.46 13.29 -0.32
C ASN A 124 9.54 13.20 0.75
N VAL A 125 9.32 13.89 1.86
CA VAL A 125 10.10 13.74 3.08
C VAL A 125 9.16 13.70 4.27
N THR A 126 9.22 12.61 5.03
CA THR A 126 8.50 12.49 6.30
C THR A 126 9.42 12.95 7.41
N LEU A 127 8.96 13.91 8.18
CA LEU A 127 9.69 14.56 9.26
C LEU A 127 8.95 14.34 10.58
N HIS A 128 9.72 14.08 11.64
CA HIS A 128 9.20 13.96 12.98
C HIS A 128 9.99 14.89 13.92
N LYS A 129 9.29 15.58 14.81
CA LYS A 129 9.87 16.60 15.71
C LYS A 129 10.98 16.04 16.59
N ASP A 130 10.80 14.80 17.08
CA ASP A 130 11.71 14.16 18.03
C ASP A 130 12.76 13.25 17.36
N LYS A 131 12.76 13.18 16.02
CA LYS A 131 13.75 12.40 15.27
C LYS A 131 14.88 13.29 14.75
N PRO A 132 16.06 12.69 14.49
CA PRO A 132 17.20 13.43 13.94
C PRO A 132 16.89 14.04 12.58
N PRO A 133 17.62 15.10 12.17
CA PRO A 133 17.45 15.73 10.86
C PRO A 133 17.63 14.73 9.70
N VAL A 134 16.85 14.88 8.65
CA VAL A 134 16.85 14.01 7.47
C VAL A 134 17.72 14.62 6.37
N ARG A 135 18.49 13.77 5.65
CA ARG A 135 19.36 14.12 4.51
C ARG A 135 18.96 13.51 3.19
N LYS A 136 17.89 12.71 3.18
CA LYS A 136 17.46 11.99 1.98
C LYS A 136 16.00 12.30 1.70
N LEU A 137 15.70 12.51 0.44
CA LEU A 137 14.34 12.63 -0.06
C LEU A 137 13.92 11.32 -0.70
N THR A 138 12.70 10.89 -0.47
CA THR A 138 12.10 9.76 -1.17
C THR A 138 11.55 10.27 -2.49
N ILE A 139 12.23 9.95 -3.60
CA ILE A 139 11.82 10.38 -4.94
C ILE A 139 10.73 9.46 -5.45
N ASN A 140 9.75 10.02 -6.14
CA ASN A 140 8.67 9.25 -6.76
C ASN A 140 9.14 8.50 -8.04
N ARG A 141 10.26 7.78 -7.90
CA ARG A 141 10.84 6.90 -8.90
C ARG A 141 11.14 5.56 -8.27
N SER A 142 10.61 4.49 -8.84
CA SER A 142 10.92 3.14 -8.38
C SER A 142 12.26 2.67 -8.92
N ILE A 143 13.00 1.97 -8.07
CA ILE A 143 14.34 1.42 -8.37
C ILE A 143 14.45 -0.02 -7.88
N ILE A 144 15.34 -0.76 -8.52
CA ILE A 144 15.89 -2.00 -8.00
C ILE A 144 17.27 -1.68 -7.41
N GLN A 145 17.54 -2.22 -6.23
CA GLN A 145 18.85 -2.22 -5.60
C GLN A 145 19.37 -3.66 -5.58
N VAL A 146 20.57 -3.89 -6.06
CA VAL A 146 21.18 -5.22 -6.15
C VAL A 146 22.52 -5.20 -5.45
N GLU A 147 22.72 -6.11 -4.49
CA GLU A 147 24.02 -6.40 -3.90
C GLU A 147 24.66 -7.53 -4.70
N SER A 148 25.76 -7.21 -5.39
CA SER A 148 26.49 -8.22 -6.15
C SER A 148 27.30 -9.14 -5.21
N PRO A 149 27.31 -10.47 -5.41
CA PRO A 149 28.06 -11.39 -4.59
C PRO A 149 29.58 -11.18 -4.69
N ASN A 150 30.05 -10.57 -5.78
CA ASN A 150 31.48 -10.33 -6.04
C ASN A 150 31.94 -8.91 -5.68
N ASP A 151 31.07 -8.10 -5.09
CA ASP A 151 31.38 -6.71 -4.73
C ASP A 151 30.62 -6.29 -3.46
N THR A 152 31.17 -5.35 -2.72
CA THR A 152 30.49 -4.71 -1.58
C THR A 152 29.60 -3.54 -2.02
N ALA A 153 29.59 -3.21 -3.30
CA ALA A 153 28.82 -2.10 -3.84
C ALA A 153 27.34 -2.44 -3.99
N LEU A 154 26.50 -1.47 -3.65
CA LEU A 154 25.07 -1.51 -3.94
C LEU A 154 24.81 -0.87 -5.32
N TYR A 155 24.34 -1.65 -6.25
CA TYR A 155 23.97 -1.18 -7.59
C TYR A 155 22.51 -0.77 -7.63
N VAL A 156 22.25 0.40 -8.21
CA VAL A 156 20.90 0.98 -8.28
C VAL A 156 20.50 1.10 -9.75
N MET A 157 19.39 0.48 -10.12
CA MET A 157 18.84 0.50 -11.47
C MET A 157 17.42 1.06 -11.46
N PRO A 158 17.09 2.05 -12.31
CA PRO A 158 15.72 2.52 -12.45
C PRO A 158 14.82 1.43 -12.99
N PHE A 159 13.77 1.11 -12.25
CA PHE A 159 12.78 0.12 -12.67
C PHE A 159 11.44 0.41 -12.01
N ASP A 160 10.43 0.72 -12.81
CA ASP A 160 9.05 0.82 -12.34
C ASP A 160 8.25 -0.39 -12.83
N ALA A 161 8.04 -1.35 -11.93
CA ALA A 161 7.32 -2.57 -12.25
C ALA A 161 5.86 -2.29 -12.63
N SER A 162 5.23 -1.26 -12.05
CA SER A 162 3.84 -0.88 -12.37
C SER A 162 3.70 -0.35 -13.79
N ALA A 163 4.72 0.37 -14.29
CA ALA A 163 4.76 0.85 -15.66
C ALA A 163 5.24 -0.23 -16.63
N ALA A 164 6.29 -0.95 -16.29
CA ALA A 164 6.89 -1.97 -17.16
C ALA A 164 6.04 -3.24 -17.30
N ARG A 165 5.23 -3.58 -16.27
CA ARG A 165 4.35 -4.76 -16.18
C ARG A 165 4.98 -6.02 -16.76
N PRO A 166 6.09 -6.50 -16.20
CA PRO A 166 6.75 -7.69 -16.70
C PRO A 166 5.81 -8.89 -16.69
N SER A 167 5.94 -9.75 -17.68
CA SER A 167 5.15 -10.96 -17.84
C SER A 167 6.01 -12.07 -18.44
N GLU A 168 5.56 -13.32 -18.40
CA GLU A 168 6.29 -14.45 -18.98
C GLU A 168 6.53 -14.28 -20.49
N LYS A 169 5.62 -13.59 -21.20
CA LYS A 169 5.78 -13.27 -22.63
C LYS A 169 6.72 -12.09 -22.88
N HIS A 170 6.82 -11.17 -21.94
CA HIS A 170 7.63 -9.95 -22.03
C HIS A 170 8.42 -9.75 -20.72
N PRO A 171 9.41 -10.62 -20.46
CA PRO A 171 10.23 -10.50 -19.26
C PRO A 171 11.14 -9.27 -19.34
N ARG A 172 11.59 -8.81 -18.18
CA ARG A 172 12.67 -7.84 -18.05
C ARG A 172 13.89 -8.52 -17.47
N VAL A 173 15.02 -8.30 -18.10
CA VAL A 173 16.31 -8.91 -17.71
C VAL A 173 17.21 -7.81 -17.15
N PHE A 174 17.82 -8.08 -16.02
CA PHE A 174 18.79 -7.22 -15.36
C PHE A 174 20.08 -8.01 -15.15
N GLU A 175 21.17 -7.54 -15.71
CA GLU A 175 22.50 -8.10 -15.46
C GLU A 175 22.93 -7.74 -14.02
N VAL A 176 23.44 -8.73 -13.28
CA VAL A 176 24.04 -8.49 -11.97
C VAL A 176 25.48 -8.04 -12.18
N PRO A 177 25.85 -6.81 -11.84
CA PRO A 177 27.17 -6.26 -12.16
C PRO A 177 28.32 -7.12 -11.62
N LYS A 178 29.38 -7.24 -12.41
CA LYS A 178 30.60 -8.03 -12.12
C LYS A 178 30.37 -9.53 -11.93
N THR A 179 29.30 -10.06 -12.48
CA THR A 179 28.97 -11.49 -12.49
C THR A 179 28.38 -11.89 -13.83
N ASP A 180 28.28 -13.21 -14.07
CA ASP A 180 27.54 -13.77 -15.21
C ASP A 180 26.09 -14.12 -14.83
N LEU A 181 25.57 -13.49 -13.78
CA LEU A 181 24.22 -13.71 -13.26
C LEU A 181 23.24 -12.72 -13.86
N GLU A 182 22.02 -13.18 -14.09
CA GLU A 182 20.90 -12.36 -14.55
C GLU A 182 19.70 -12.48 -13.60
N ILE A 183 19.00 -11.39 -13.39
CA ILE A 183 17.71 -11.35 -12.72
C ILE A 183 16.63 -11.20 -13.78
N ILE A 184 15.76 -12.20 -13.91
CA ILE A 184 14.66 -12.19 -14.86
C ILE A 184 13.36 -11.90 -14.10
N ALA A 185 12.77 -10.73 -14.37
CA ALA A 185 11.45 -10.35 -13.88
C ALA A 185 10.38 -10.79 -14.91
N ASP A 186 9.46 -11.68 -14.51
CA ASP A 186 8.49 -12.34 -15.40
C ASP A 186 7.04 -12.28 -14.92
N GLY A 187 6.72 -11.46 -13.94
CA GLY A 187 5.37 -11.27 -13.43
C GLY A 187 5.20 -9.94 -12.69
N PHE A 188 3.98 -9.43 -12.69
CA PHE A 188 3.61 -8.20 -11.98
C PHE A 188 2.28 -8.38 -11.23
N SER A 189 2.16 -7.76 -10.07
CA SER A 189 0.92 -7.64 -9.31
C SER A 189 0.80 -6.23 -8.73
N ASP A 190 -0.40 -5.65 -8.81
CA ASP A 190 -0.71 -4.36 -8.16
C ASP A 190 -0.95 -4.51 -6.64
N ASN A 191 -1.21 -5.75 -6.20
CA ASN A 191 -1.50 -6.06 -4.81
C ASN A 191 -0.77 -7.33 -4.39
N LEU A 192 0.33 -7.18 -3.68
CA LEU A 192 1.00 -8.29 -3.00
C LEU A 192 0.60 -8.31 -1.53
N ILE A 193 0.36 -9.50 -1.02
CA ILE A 193 0.10 -9.76 0.39
C ILE A 193 1.16 -10.67 0.97
N LYS A 194 1.45 -10.52 2.24
CA LYS A 194 2.38 -11.38 2.97
C LYS A 194 1.65 -12.64 3.40
N GLU A 195 2.11 -13.77 2.94
CA GLU A 195 1.67 -15.09 3.39
C GLU A 195 2.73 -15.67 4.33
N GLU A 196 2.32 -16.08 5.52
CA GLU A 196 3.16 -16.75 6.50
C GLU A 196 2.78 -18.23 6.57
N LYS A 197 3.76 -19.11 6.40
CA LYS A 197 3.58 -20.55 6.48
C LYS A 197 4.47 -21.14 7.54
N LEU A 198 3.91 -22.05 8.33
CA LEU A 198 4.65 -22.88 9.25
C LEU A 198 5.33 -24.02 8.49
N VAL A 199 6.64 -24.16 8.65
CA VAL A 199 7.43 -25.24 8.05
C VAL A 199 8.27 -25.96 9.10
N PRO A 200 8.54 -27.27 8.97
CA PRO A 200 9.47 -27.96 9.83
C PRO A 200 10.89 -27.39 9.68
N ALA A 201 11.62 -27.28 10.78
CA ALA A 201 12.99 -26.74 10.80
C ALA A 201 13.78 -27.30 11.97
N GLU A 202 14.79 -28.10 11.69
CA GLU A 202 15.67 -28.74 12.69
C GLU A 202 16.34 -27.72 13.63
N GLY A 203 16.47 -28.08 14.90
CA GLY A 203 17.11 -27.25 15.93
C GLY A 203 16.28 -26.04 16.36
N ARG A 204 15.00 -25.96 15.98
CA ARG A 204 14.09 -24.89 16.33
C ARG A 204 13.12 -25.31 17.44
N GLN A 205 12.30 -24.38 17.87
CA GLN A 205 11.27 -24.59 18.90
C GLN A 205 9.95 -25.06 18.26
N PRO A 206 9.00 -25.62 19.07
CA PRO A 206 7.71 -26.02 18.56
C PRO A 206 6.93 -24.88 17.92
N GLY A 207 6.15 -25.22 16.89
CA GLY A 207 5.28 -24.28 16.21
C GLY A 207 3.92 -24.87 15.86
N VAL A 208 2.92 -24.01 15.79
CA VAL A 208 1.53 -24.31 15.44
C VAL A 208 1.02 -23.42 14.33
N SER A 209 0.18 -23.93 13.44
CA SER A 209 -0.62 -23.14 12.52
C SER A 209 -2.09 -23.35 12.85
N LEU A 210 -2.77 -22.27 13.22
CA LEU A 210 -4.18 -22.27 13.57
C LEU A 210 -4.97 -21.68 12.41
N ARG A 211 -6.11 -22.29 12.08
CA ARG A 211 -7.08 -21.73 11.16
C ARG A 211 -8.32 -21.30 11.93
N PHE A 212 -8.61 -20.01 11.92
CA PHE A 212 -9.83 -19.44 12.47
C PHE A 212 -10.87 -19.35 11.37
N THR A 213 -12.08 -19.88 11.63
CA THR A 213 -13.19 -19.89 10.67
C THR A 213 -14.43 -19.30 11.31
N SER A 214 -15.10 -18.37 10.61
CA SER A 214 -16.41 -17.85 10.96
C SER A 214 -17.35 -17.98 9.77
N ALA A 215 -18.45 -18.68 9.95
CA ALA A 215 -19.47 -18.85 8.91
C ALA A 215 -20.19 -17.53 8.58
N ARG A 216 -20.38 -16.66 9.57
CA ARG A 216 -21.05 -15.36 9.40
C ARG A 216 -20.22 -14.36 8.63
N MET A 217 -18.93 -14.32 8.92
CA MET A 217 -18.01 -13.38 8.26
C MET A 217 -17.47 -13.93 6.93
N GLY A 218 -17.68 -15.22 6.64
CA GLY A 218 -17.13 -15.86 5.44
C GLY A 218 -15.60 -15.82 5.38
N GLN A 219 -14.94 -15.68 6.55
CA GLN A 219 -13.50 -15.49 6.66
C GLN A 219 -12.81 -16.74 7.18
N ASN A 220 -11.66 -17.02 6.57
CA ASN A 220 -10.69 -18.01 7.03
C ASN A 220 -9.37 -17.28 7.27
N LEU A 221 -8.88 -17.29 8.50
CA LEU A 221 -7.60 -16.69 8.86
C LEU A 221 -6.64 -17.78 9.31
N GLU A 222 -5.48 -17.88 8.67
CA GLU A 222 -4.40 -18.73 9.13
C GLU A 222 -3.40 -17.93 9.96
N MET A 223 -2.99 -18.50 11.10
CA MET A 223 -2.10 -17.85 12.04
C MET A 223 -1.03 -18.84 12.50
N PRO A 224 0.17 -18.80 11.91
CA PRO A 224 1.30 -19.57 12.40
C PRO A 224 1.94 -18.87 13.61
N ILE A 225 2.34 -19.66 14.60
CA ILE A 225 3.02 -19.19 15.81
C ILE A 225 4.12 -20.19 16.14
N VAL A 226 5.33 -19.70 16.43
CA VAL A 226 6.48 -20.50 16.85
C VAL A 226 6.97 -19.96 18.19
N LEU A 227 7.35 -20.83 19.11
CA LEU A 227 8.01 -20.41 20.35
C LEU A 227 9.38 -19.83 20.06
N GLU A 228 9.71 -18.73 20.71
CA GLU A 228 11.04 -18.13 20.64
C GLU A 228 11.70 -18.17 22.02
N ASN A 229 12.84 -18.82 22.14
CA ASN A 229 13.59 -18.96 23.39
C ASN A 229 12.72 -19.48 24.57
N SER A 230 11.74 -20.33 24.29
CA SER A 230 10.75 -20.82 25.25
C SER A 230 9.89 -19.73 25.92
N ALA A 231 9.93 -18.49 25.42
CA ALA A 231 9.09 -17.41 25.91
C ALA A 231 7.68 -17.50 25.30
N PRO A 232 6.63 -17.12 26.05
CA PRO A 232 5.27 -17.03 25.52
C PRO A 232 5.21 -16.11 24.31
N GLN A 233 4.58 -16.57 23.23
CA GLN A 233 4.34 -15.79 22.02
C GLN A 233 2.88 -15.38 21.98
N GLU A 234 2.64 -14.08 21.91
CA GLU A 234 1.30 -13.49 21.90
C GLU A 234 0.96 -12.94 20.51
N LYS A 235 -0.26 -13.27 20.06
CA LYS A 235 -0.86 -12.70 18.85
C LYS A 235 -2.21 -12.08 19.20
N ASP A 236 -2.46 -10.87 18.70
CA ASP A 236 -3.76 -10.22 18.83
C ASP A 236 -4.71 -10.72 17.73
N PHE A 237 -5.92 -11.07 18.10
CA PHE A 237 -6.97 -11.51 17.19
C PHE A 237 -7.98 -10.36 16.99
N PHE A 238 -7.70 -9.47 16.05
CA PHE A 238 -8.53 -8.31 15.66
C PHE A 238 -8.93 -7.38 16.83
N GLY A 239 -8.14 -7.31 17.88
CA GLY A 239 -8.50 -6.57 19.09
C GLY A 239 -9.56 -7.25 19.95
N LEU A 240 -10.16 -8.36 19.50
CA LEU A 240 -11.25 -9.10 20.15
C LEU A 240 -10.74 -10.10 21.18
N ALA A 241 -9.61 -10.75 20.91
CA ALA A 241 -9.06 -11.80 21.76
C ALA A 241 -7.54 -11.85 21.69
N ARG A 242 -6.91 -12.53 22.64
CA ARG A 242 -5.47 -12.84 22.64
C ARG A 242 -5.24 -14.33 22.41
N ILE A 243 -4.21 -14.67 21.66
CA ILE A 243 -3.75 -16.02 21.44
C ILE A 243 -2.33 -16.09 21.98
N VAL A 244 -2.09 -16.96 22.93
CA VAL A 244 -0.79 -17.11 23.58
C VAL A 244 -0.32 -18.56 23.42
N PHE A 245 0.82 -18.73 22.75
CA PHE A 245 1.50 -20.02 22.64
C PHE A 245 2.68 -20.03 23.60
N GLN A 246 2.69 -20.99 24.53
CA GLN A 246 3.67 -21.09 25.60
C GLN A 246 4.04 -22.54 25.89
N LYS A 247 5.13 -22.76 26.63
CA LYS A 247 5.66 -24.09 26.88
C LYS A 247 4.69 -24.97 27.65
N ASP A 248 4.08 -24.44 28.71
CA ASP A 248 3.15 -25.16 29.61
C ASP A 248 1.92 -24.31 29.90
N LEU A 249 0.78 -24.94 30.06
CA LEU A 249 -0.45 -24.28 30.49
C LEU A 249 -0.48 -24.09 32.00
N PRO A 250 -0.97 -22.94 32.49
CA PRO A 250 -1.23 -22.76 33.90
C PRO A 250 -2.33 -23.76 34.37
N PRO A 251 -2.37 -24.14 35.65
CA PRO A 251 -3.47 -24.94 36.15
C PRO A 251 -4.79 -24.20 35.89
N PRO A 252 -5.85 -24.93 35.42
CA PRO A 252 -7.12 -24.29 35.13
C PRO A 252 -7.69 -23.67 36.41
N LYS A 253 -7.88 -22.36 36.39
CA LYS A 253 -8.56 -21.65 37.48
C LYS A 253 -10.06 -21.87 37.28
N SER A 254 -10.65 -22.73 38.10
CA SER A 254 -12.10 -22.92 38.13
C SER A 254 -12.77 -21.67 38.70
N SER A 255 -13.80 -21.23 38.06
CA SER A 255 -14.55 -20.08 38.50
C SER A 255 -16.04 -20.40 38.52
N GLY A 256 -16.71 -19.94 39.54
CA GLY A 256 -18.16 -19.83 39.60
C GLY A 256 -18.94 -21.14 39.73
N GLY A 257 -20.13 -21.06 40.29
CA GLY A 257 -21.04 -22.19 40.51
C GLY A 257 -21.47 -22.85 39.20
N ALA A 258 -21.56 -24.17 39.23
CA ALA A 258 -22.21 -24.94 38.19
C ALA A 258 -23.68 -25.11 38.56
N GLU A 259 -24.57 -24.81 37.66
CA GLU A 259 -26.00 -25.04 37.80
C GLU A 259 -26.45 -26.13 36.83
N THR A 260 -27.26 -27.03 37.33
CA THR A 260 -27.81 -28.13 36.55
C THR A 260 -29.32 -27.95 36.47
N GLN A 261 -29.86 -27.91 35.28
CA GLN A 261 -31.30 -27.73 35.05
C GLN A 261 -31.84 -28.74 34.04
N MET A 262 -33.08 -29.17 34.25
CA MET A 262 -33.79 -30.00 33.28
C MET A 262 -34.43 -29.12 32.20
N VAL A 263 -34.17 -29.45 30.96
CA VAL A 263 -34.67 -28.73 29.75
C VAL A 263 -35.57 -29.69 28.96
N PHE A 264 -36.76 -29.26 28.58
CA PHE A 264 -37.73 -30.03 27.82
C PHE A 264 -37.81 -29.59 26.37
N GLY A 265 -38.02 -30.55 25.44
CA GLY A 265 -38.01 -30.30 24.01
C GLY A 265 -39.17 -29.47 23.43
N LYS A 266 -40.12 -29.07 24.26
CA LYS A 266 -41.28 -28.25 23.88
C LYS A 266 -41.27 -26.85 24.48
N PHE A 267 -40.37 -26.56 25.39
CA PHE A 267 -40.33 -25.29 26.11
C PHE A 267 -38.91 -24.73 26.17
N ALA A 268 -38.77 -23.45 25.92
CA ALA A 268 -37.54 -22.74 26.20
C ALA A 268 -37.35 -22.68 27.72
N SER A 269 -36.26 -23.23 28.23
CA SER A 269 -35.89 -23.12 29.63
C SER A 269 -34.81 -22.06 29.75
N VAL A 270 -35.05 -21.08 30.60
CA VAL A 270 -34.04 -20.09 30.99
C VAL A 270 -33.34 -20.65 32.22
N VAL A 271 -32.04 -20.94 32.12
CA VAL A 271 -31.24 -21.28 33.28
C VAL A 271 -31.00 -20.01 34.07
N GLN A 272 -31.88 -19.74 35.04
CA GLN A 272 -31.76 -18.63 35.98
C GLN A 272 -31.28 -19.17 37.33
N GLY A 273 -30.00 -18.95 37.64
CA GLY A 273 -29.48 -19.05 38.98
C GLY A 273 -29.23 -17.68 39.59
N GLU A 274 -29.11 -17.58 40.89
CA GLU A 274 -28.78 -16.31 41.61
C GLU A 274 -27.46 -15.66 41.13
N LYS A 275 -26.67 -16.37 40.32
CA LYS A 275 -25.35 -15.92 39.80
C LYS A 275 -25.14 -16.15 38.30
N THR A 276 -26.12 -16.68 37.57
CA THR A 276 -25.98 -16.99 36.15
C THR A 276 -26.49 -15.90 35.24
N THR A 277 -25.73 -15.59 34.24
CA THR A 277 -25.93 -14.54 33.26
C THR A 277 -26.95 -14.90 32.17
N GLY A 278 -28.12 -15.45 32.54
CA GLY A 278 -29.28 -15.58 31.64
C GLY A 278 -29.04 -16.33 30.32
N VAL A 279 -28.17 -17.36 30.31
CA VAL A 279 -27.98 -18.20 29.11
C VAL A 279 -29.25 -19.02 28.89
N GLN A 280 -29.90 -18.85 27.75
CA GLN A 280 -31.07 -19.64 27.36
C GLN A 280 -30.62 -20.93 26.66
N VAL A 281 -31.12 -22.07 27.13
CA VAL A 281 -30.87 -23.36 26.50
C VAL A 281 -32.20 -23.96 26.05
N MET A 282 -32.30 -24.33 24.79
CA MET A 282 -33.50 -24.90 24.20
C MET A 282 -33.16 -26.26 23.57
N LEU A 283 -33.93 -27.29 23.94
CA LEU A 283 -33.89 -28.58 23.30
C LEU A 283 -34.90 -28.62 22.16
N SER A 284 -34.54 -29.12 20.97
CA SER A 284 -35.47 -29.30 19.87
C SER A 284 -36.56 -30.34 20.20
N ALA A 285 -37.73 -30.19 19.53
CA ALA A 285 -38.87 -31.09 19.76
C ALA A 285 -38.58 -32.57 19.44
N ASP A 286 -37.60 -32.83 18.58
CA ASP A 286 -37.11 -34.18 18.25
C ASP A 286 -35.96 -34.65 19.16
N GLY A 287 -35.54 -33.81 20.12
CA GLY A 287 -34.45 -34.09 21.05
C GLY A 287 -33.05 -34.21 20.44
N ARG A 288 -32.89 -33.89 19.12
CA ARG A 288 -31.60 -34.07 18.43
C ARG A 288 -30.68 -32.88 18.53
N LYS A 289 -31.24 -31.69 18.70
CA LYS A 289 -30.49 -30.44 18.70
C LYS A 289 -30.68 -29.65 19.97
N VAL A 290 -29.62 -28.97 20.39
CA VAL A 290 -29.65 -28.05 21.53
C VAL A 290 -29.22 -26.69 21.04
N THR A 291 -30.05 -25.68 21.23
CA THR A 291 -29.77 -24.28 20.89
C THR A 291 -29.39 -23.54 22.17
N ILE A 292 -28.27 -22.89 22.15
CA ILE A 292 -27.72 -22.09 23.24
C ILE A 292 -27.76 -20.63 22.82
N ALA A 293 -28.44 -19.78 23.57
CA ALA A 293 -28.56 -18.35 23.34
C ALA A 293 -28.01 -17.57 24.54
N PRO A 294 -26.81 -17.01 24.47
CA PRO A 294 -26.30 -16.11 25.50
C PRO A 294 -27.07 -14.78 25.49
N PRO A 295 -27.14 -14.05 26.62
CA PRO A 295 -27.92 -12.79 26.72
C PRO A 295 -27.50 -11.71 25.72
N ASP A 296 -26.20 -11.61 25.48
CA ASP A 296 -25.60 -10.56 24.62
C ASP A 296 -24.99 -11.13 23.33
N GLY A 297 -25.41 -12.33 22.91
CA GLY A 297 -24.82 -13.01 21.76
C GLY A 297 -25.84 -13.71 20.87
N ALA A 298 -25.37 -14.15 19.71
CA ALA A 298 -26.21 -14.91 18.80
C ALA A 298 -26.40 -16.34 19.27
N ALA A 299 -27.61 -16.86 19.10
CA ALA A 299 -27.94 -18.26 19.37
C ALA A 299 -27.18 -19.20 18.42
N ALA A 300 -26.57 -20.25 18.98
CA ALA A 300 -25.91 -21.32 18.23
C ALA A 300 -26.59 -22.65 18.47
N THR A 301 -26.73 -23.49 17.47
CA THR A 301 -27.39 -24.80 17.54
C THR A 301 -26.38 -25.89 17.29
N TYR A 302 -26.36 -26.88 18.20
CA TYR A 302 -25.45 -28.01 18.19
C TYR A 302 -26.22 -29.33 18.16
N LEU A 303 -25.59 -30.39 17.69
CA LEU A 303 -26.12 -31.73 17.89
C LEU A 303 -25.97 -32.12 19.35
N ARG A 304 -27.05 -32.65 19.94
CA ARG A 304 -27.05 -33.10 21.37
C ARG A 304 -25.87 -34.04 21.66
N GLU A 305 -25.60 -35.00 20.76
CA GLU A 305 -24.51 -35.98 20.94
C GLU A 305 -23.12 -35.37 21.01
N GLU A 306 -22.91 -34.26 20.33
CA GLU A 306 -21.66 -33.51 20.38
C GLU A 306 -21.48 -32.83 21.74
N ILE A 307 -22.55 -32.25 22.28
CA ILE A 307 -22.53 -31.57 23.59
C ILE A 307 -22.43 -32.55 24.77
N MET A 308 -22.94 -33.78 24.63
CA MET A 308 -22.79 -34.81 25.63
C MET A 308 -21.35 -35.32 25.77
N LYS A 309 -20.60 -35.27 24.71
CA LYS A 309 -19.20 -35.70 24.65
C LYS A 309 -18.22 -34.60 25.00
N LYS A 310 -18.56 -33.33 24.68
CA LYS A 310 -17.64 -32.22 24.79
C LYS A 310 -18.38 -30.94 25.21
N PRO A 311 -17.99 -30.30 26.35
CA PRO A 311 -18.57 -29.05 26.77
C PRO A 311 -18.45 -27.97 25.69
N VAL A 312 -19.53 -27.23 25.44
CA VAL A 312 -19.54 -26.13 24.46
C VAL A 312 -19.40 -24.80 25.18
N PRO A 313 -18.36 -24.04 24.86
CA PRO A 313 -18.19 -22.70 25.41
C PRO A 313 -19.18 -21.73 24.78
N THR A 314 -19.69 -20.82 25.59
CA THR A 314 -20.51 -19.67 25.18
C THR A 314 -20.04 -18.41 25.90
N MET A 315 -20.53 -17.23 25.52
CA MET A 315 -20.13 -15.97 26.18
C MET A 315 -20.50 -16.00 27.67
N GLY A 316 -19.50 -16.20 28.53
CA GLY A 316 -19.64 -16.17 29.98
C GLY A 316 -19.95 -17.51 30.65
N ALA A 317 -20.10 -18.60 29.90
CA ALA A 317 -20.38 -19.92 30.48
C ALA A 317 -19.95 -21.08 29.57
N THR A 318 -19.88 -22.32 30.13
CA THR A 318 -19.86 -23.55 29.35
C THR A 318 -21.15 -24.32 29.54
N VAL A 319 -21.65 -24.94 28.49
CA VAL A 319 -22.87 -25.72 28.48
C VAL A 319 -22.55 -27.16 28.12
N THR A 320 -23.04 -28.11 28.95
CA THR A 320 -22.86 -29.54 28.75
C THR A 320 -24.20 -30.22 28.92
N VAL A 321 -24.55 -31.21 28.10
CA VAL A 321 -25.68 -32.10 28.33
C VAL A 321 -25.15 -33.29 29.10
N GLU A 322 -25.63 -33.49 30.34
CA GLU A 322 -25.21 -34.59 31.21
C GLU A 322 -26.00 -35.87 30.94
N ASP A 323 -27.34 -35.73 30.85
CA ASP A 323 -28.24 -36.84 30.61
C ASP A 323 -29.35 -36.44 29.61
N TYR A 324 -29.95 -37.48 28.97
CA TYR A 324 -31.03 -37.30 27.99
C TYR A 324 -32.01 -38.44 28.01
N TRP A 325 -33.29 -38.11 27.96
CA TRP A 325 -34.41 -39.04 27.87
C TRP A 325 -35.29 -38.72 26.66
N PRO A 326 -35.48 -39.62 25.71
CA PRO A 326 -36.31 -39.37 24.52
C PRO A 326 -37.81 -39.23 24.85
N ASP A 327 -38.31 -39.98 25.84
CA ASP A 327 -39.68 -39.92 26.30
C ASP A 327 -39.69 -39.91 27.83
N PHE A 328 -39.48 -38.72 28.39
CA PHE A 328 -39.24 -38.50 29.82
C PHE A 328 -40.48 -38.79 30.65
N GLU A 329 -40.28 -39.57 31.70
CA GLU A 329 -41.19 -39.77 32.82
C GLU A 329 -40.46 -39.79 34.16
N MET A 330 -41.18 -39.54 35.24
CA MET A 330 -40.68 -39.80 36.61
C MET A 330 -41.16 -41.13 37.09
N ARG A 331 -40.24 -42.02 37.38
CA ARG A 331 -40.54 -43.34 37.95
C ARG A 331 -39.86 -43.49 39.31
N GLU A 332 -40.64 -43.71 40.36
CA GLU A 332 -40.14 -43.84 41.76
C GLU A 332 -39.22 -42.65 42.18
N GLY A 333 -39.54 -41.44 41.72
CA GLY A 333 -38.77 -40.25 42.08
C GLY A 333 -37.47 -40.08 41.29
N LYS A 334 -37.18 -40.90 40.26
CA LYS A 334 -36.02 -40.83 39.40
C LYS A 334 -36.43 -40.59 37.96
N PRO A 335 -35.62 -39.77 37.18
CA PRO A 335 -35.81 -39.64 35.76
C PRO A 335 -35.67 -41.00 35.05
N ALA A 336 -36.64 -41.32 34.16
CA ALA A 336 -36.64 -42.52 33.35
C ALA A 336 -37.18 -42.23 31.96
N THR A 337 -36.93 -43.13 31.01
CA THR A 337 -37.55 -43.06 29.68
C THR A 337 -38.67 -44.08 29.54
N LYS A 338 -39.78 -43.66 28.95
CA LYS A 338 -40.94 -44.54 28.71
C LYS A 338 -40.82 -45.29 27.39
N SER A 339 -40.23 -44.64 26.37
CA SER A 339 -39.99 -45.22 25.05
C SER A 339 -38.75 -44.59 24.39
N ASP A 340 -38.18 -45.28 23.39
CA ASP A 340 -37.07 -44.77 22.59
C ASP A 340 -37.51 -43.71 21.54
N GLN A 341 -38.81 -43.46 21.44
CA GLN A 341 -39.37 -42.47 20.55
C GLN A 341 -39.28 -41.06 21.19
N PRO A 342 -38.90 -40.01 20.46
CA PRO A 342 -38.77 -38.65 21.02
C PRO A 342 -40.13 -37.97 21.20
N LEU A 343 -41.00 -38.59 22.04
CA LEU A 343 -42.36 -38.09 22.28
C LEU A 343 -42.40 -36.96 23.31
N ASN A 344 -41.53 -37.04 24.31
CA ASN A 344 -41.38 -36.03 25.36
C ASN A 344 -39.90 -35.88 25.72
N PRO A 345 -39.04 -35.38 24.81
CA PRO A 345 -37.62 -35.33 25.05
C PRO A 345 -37.26 -34.36 26.18
N ALA A 346 -36.38 -34.80 27.07
CA ALA A 346 -35.84 -34.01 28.15
C ALA A 346 -34.33 -34.26 28.30
N ALA A 347 -33.59 -33.24 28.74
CA ALA A 347 -32.19 -33.34 29.00
C ALA A 347 -31.81 -32.63 30.30
N ILE A 348 -30.82 -33.13 30.99
CA ILE A 348 -30.15 -32.40 32.06
C ILE A 348 -29.00 -31.62 31.43
N VAL A 349 -29.07 -30.33 31.59
CA VAL A 349 -28.04 -29.39 31.06
C VAL A 349 -27.32 -28.78 32.26
N ARG A 350 -26.02 -28.87 32.24
CA ARG A 350 -25.13 -28.20 33.19
C ARG A 350 -24.58 -26.94 32.54
N VAL A 351 -24.80 -25.79 33.19
CA VAL A 351 -24.24 -24.49 32.81
C VAL A 351 -23.25 -24.09 33.90
N GLN A 352 -21.99 -24.00 33.53
CA GLN A 352 -20.91 -23.57 34.40
C GLN A 352 -20.52 -22.12 34.07
N THR A 353 -20.77 -21.23 35.01
CA THR A 353 -20.45 -19.81 34.84
C THR A 353 -19.00 -19.48 35.10
N ILE A 354 -18.54 -18.40 34.50
CA ILE A 354 -17.19 -17.87 34.63
C ILE A 354 -17.27 -16.69 35.62
N SER A 355 -16.46 -16.74 36.67
CA SER A 355 -16.33 -15.63 37.62
C SER A 355 -15.50 -14.51 37.02
N SER A 356 -15.96 -13.27 37.11
CA SER A 356 -15.35 -12.11 36.50
C SER A 356 -14.25 -11.48 37.35
N ASP A 357 -13.03 -11.39 36.83
CA ASP A 357 -12.05 -10.41 37.25
C ASP A 357 -12.11 -9.23 36.25
N PRO A 358 -12.51 -8.03 36.69
CA PRO A 358 -12.71 -6.90 35.77
C PRO A 358 -11.45 -6.38 35.09
N SER A 359 -10.27 -6.75 35.59
CA SER A 359 -8.99 -6.21 35.09
C SER A 359 -8.51 -6.80 33.78
N ASP A 360 -8.99 -7.98 33.38
CA ASP A 360 -8.60 -8.67 32.13
C ASP A 360 -9.84 -8.92 31.25
N SER A 361 -10.17 -7.94 30.44
CA SER A 361 -11.42 -7.90 29.65
C SER A 361 -11.39 -8.73 28.36
N LYS A 362 -10.20 -9.11 27.86
CA LYS A 362 -10.08 -9.82 26.56
C LYS A 362 -10.09 -11.33 26.74
N PRO A 363 -10.94 -12.06 25.98
CA PRO A 363 -10.84 -13.52 25.89
C PRO A 363 -9.43 -13.94 25.46
N THR A 364 -8.92 -15.03 26.04
CA THR A 364 -7.58 -15.52 25.76
C THR A 364 -7.61 -17.01 25.43
N LEU A 365 -6.97 -17.40 24.33
CA LEU A 365 -6.66 -18.79 23.98
C LEU A 365 -5.21 -19.06 24.36
N LEU A 366 -5.01 -19.87 25.39
CA LEU A 366 -3.69 -20.36 25.76
C LEU A 366 -3.46 -21.72 25.09
N LEU A 367 -2.26 -21.90 24.54
CA LEU A 367 -1.84 -23.07 23.80
C LEU A 367 -0.51 -23.57 24.38
N ALA A 368 -0.36 -24.88 24.51
CA ALA A 368 0.93 -25.51 24.83
C ALA A 368 1.15 -26.74 23.95
N PRO A 369 2.39 -27.01 23.51
CA PRO A 369 2.71 -28.18 22.68
C PRO A 369 2.54 -29.47 23.47
N THR A 370 2.14 -30.55 22.78
CA THR A 370 2.21 -31.95 23.22
C THR A 370 3.14 -32.72 22.28
N ALA A 371 3.20 -34.04 22.42
CA ALA A 371 4.02 -34.86 21.52
C ALA A 371 3.51 -34.85 20.06
N ASP A 372 2.20 -34.77 19.84
CA ASP A 372 1.54 -34.92 18.55
C ASP A 372 0.47 -33.83 18.24
N GLY A 373 0.46 -32.75 19.01
CA GLY A 373 -0.53 -31.68 18.87
C GLY A 373 -0.38 -30.61 19.94
N ILE A 374 -1.52 -30.10 20.42
CA ILE A 374 -1.57 -29.03 21.43
C ILE A 374 -2.56 -29.37 22.55
N ARG A 375 -2.27 -28.87 23.74
CA ARG A 375 -3.26 -28.60 24.78
C ARG A 375 -3.72 -27.16 24.69
N TYR A 376 -4.98 -26.90 24.91
CA TYR A 376 -5.53 -25.56 24.91
C TYR A 376 -6.37 -25.27 26.16
N GLN A 377 -6.38 -23.98 26.52
CA GLN A 377 -7.30 -23.43 27.51
C GLN A 377 -7.90 -22.14 26.97
N LEU A 378 -9.21 -22.06 27.02
CA LEU A 378 -9.96 -20.84 26.72
C LEU A 378 -10.27 -20.14 28.05
N GLN A 379 -9.78 -18.90 28.14
CA GLN A 379 -9.92 -18.10 29.36
C GLN A 379 -10.67 -16.79 29.05
N ARG A 380 -11.43 -16.34 30.02
CA ARG A 380 -12.07 -15.03 30.05
C ARG A 380 -11.95 -14.45 31.44
N GLN A 381 -11.46 -13.22 31.56
CA GLN A 381 -11.23 -12.55 32.85
C GLN A 381 -10.40 -13.39 33.83
N GLY A 382 -9.37 -14.06 33.31
CA GLY A 382 -8.47 -14.89 34.10
C GLY A 382 -8.99 -16.29 34.48
N ALA A 383 -10.25 -16.62 34.16
CA ALA A 383 -10.87 -17.90 34.45
C ALA A 383 -10.93 -18.80 33.22
N THR A 384 -10.62 -20.10 33.40
CA THR A 384 -10.70 -21.11 32.33
C THR A 384 -12.14 -21.60 32.20
N TYR A 385 -12.76 -21.41 31.05
CA TYR A 385 -14.12 -21.86 30.75
C TYR A 385 -14.18 -23.09 29.84
N ALA A 386 -13.11 -23.37 29.10
CA ALA A 386 -12.96 -24.62 28.36
C ALA A 386 -11.49 -25.00 28.25
N SER A 387 -11.20 -26.27 28.20
CA SER A 387 -9.87 -26.81 27.97
C SER A 387 -9.96 -28.16 27.25
N GLY A 388 -8.90 -28.53 26.55
CA GLY A 388 -8.83 -29.79 25.84
C GLY A 388 -7.50 -30.00 25.16
N GLU A 389 -7.43 -31.05 24.35
CA GLU A 389 -6.34 -31.35 23.45
C GLU A 389 -6.86 -31.29 22.01
N ALA A 390 -6.01 -30.94 21.08
CA ALA A 390 -6.33 -30.98 19.66
C ALA A 390 -5.12 -31.48 18.87
N LYS A 391 -5.38 -32.38 17.92
CA LYS A 391 -4.42 -32.88 16.93
C LYS A 391 -4.61 -32.18 15.60
N THR A 392 -3.62 -32.32 14.73
CA THR A 392 -3.70 -31.77 13.39
C THR A 392 -4.97 -32.24 12.67
N GLY A 393 -5.74 -31.29 12.13
CA GLY A 393 -7.03 -31.50 11.49
C GLY A 393 -8.25 -31.43 12.42
N GLU A 394 -8.05 -31.39 13.74
CA GLU A 394 -9.13 -31.25 14.70
C GLU A 394 -9.49 -29.78 14.93
N SER A 395 -10.79 -29.54 15.16
CA SER A 395 -11.33 -28.22 15.43
C SER A 395 -12.07 -28.15 16.75
N PHE A 396 -12.07 -26.97 17.35
CA PHE A 396 -12.83 -26.68 18.57
C PHE A 396 -13.45 -25.29 18.51
N SER A 397 -14.57 -25.11 19.21
CA SER A 397 -15.21 -23.78 19.30
C SER A 397 -14.48 -22.91 20.31
N THR A 398 -14.32 -21.63 19.98
CA THR A 398 -13.72 -20.65 20.89
C THR A 398 -14.71 -20.09 21.92
N GLY A 399 -16.01 -20.17 21.61
CA GLY A 399 -17.03 -19.40 22.33
C GLY A 399 -16.99 -17.90 22.05
N TRP A 400 -16.22 -17.43 21.07
CA TRP A 400 -16.16 -16.05 20.62
C TRP A 400 -17.08 -15.89 19.41
N ALA A 401 -18.34 -15.55 19.65
CA ALA A 401 -19.39 -15.59 18.63
C ALA A 401 -19.43 -16.97 17.93
N ASP A 402 -19.27 -17.01 16.61
CA ASP A 402 -19.27 -18.24 15.80
C ASP A 402 -17.86 -18.69 15.34
N TRP A 403 -16.81 -18.16 15.96
CA TRP A 403 -15.44 -18.53 15.60
C TRP A 403 -15.08 -19.93 16.12
N SER A 404 -14.58 -20.76 15.21
CA SER A 404 -13.94 -22.04 15.51
C SER A 404 -12.46 -21.99 15.14
N VAL A 405 -11.66 -22.82 15.81
CA VAL A 405 -10.23 -22.96 15.57
C VAL A 405 -9.96 -24.40 15.16
N GLU A 406 -9.27 -24.58 14.04
CA GLU A 406 -8.69 -25.82 13.56
C GLU A 406 -7.18 -25.79 13.77
N LEU A 407 -6.60 -26.83 14.35
CA LEU A 407 -5.17 -27.04 14.35
C LEU A 407 -4.75 -27.55 12.96
N LYS A 408 -4.31 -26.66 12.09
CA LYS A 408 -3.95 -26.99 10.71
C LYS A 408 -2.63 -27.75 10.61
N ALA A 409 -1.64 -27.34 11.40
CA ALA A 409 -0.33 -27.99 11.45
C ALA A 409 0.30 -27.82 12.83
N PHE A 410 1.05 -28.80 13.24
CA PHE A 410 1.94 -28.79 14.39
C PHE A 410 3.26 -29.43 14.02
N TYR A 411 4.36 -28.76 14.39
CA TYR A 411 5.71 -29.31 14.25
C TYR A 411 6.46 -29.13 15.56
N PRO A 412 7.10 -30.20 16.09
CA PRO A 412 7.95 -30.10 17.29
C PRO A 412 9.11 -29.14 17.12
N GLU A 413 9.59 -29.01 15.90
CA GLU A 413 10.64 -28.06 15.49
C GLU A 413 10.15 -27.33 14.24
N ALA A 414 9.97 -26.02 14.33
CA ALA A 414 9.30 -25.24 13.30
C ALA A 414 9.95 -23.88 13.08
N ASN A 415 9.74 -23.35 11.88
CA ASN A 415 10.01 -21.98 11.54
C ASN A 415 8.83 -21.38 10.76
N ILE A 416 8.70 -20.06 10.80
CA ILE A 416 7.74 -19.33 9.97
C ILE A 416 8.48 -18.79 8.76
N VAL A 417 8.07 -19.22 7.58
CA VAL A 417 8.55 -18.67 6.30
C VAL A 417 7.51 -17.69 5.79
N SER A 418 7.97 -16.46 5.59
CA SER A 418 7.15 -15.40 5.00
C SER A 418 7.45 -15.29 3.51
N THR A 419 6.41 -15.32 2.70
CA THR A 419 6.51 -15.13 1.25
C THR A 419 5.50 -14.10 0.80
N MET A 420 5.86 -13.31 -0.20
CA MET A 420 4.90 -12.45 -0.86
C MET A 420 4.17 -13.24 -1.94
N ILE A 421 2.86 -13.07 -2.02
CA ILE A 421 2.01 -13.69 -3.04
C ILE A 421 1.05 -12.64 -3.62
N PRO A 422 0.55 -12.82 -4.87
CA PRO A 422 -0.52 -11.99 -5.40
C PRO A 422 -1.78 -12.11 -4.54
N GLY A 423 -2.26 -10.99 -4.04
CA GLY A 423 -3.55 -10.88 -3.38
C GLY A 423 -4.72 -10.76 -4.37
N PRO A 424 -5.95 -10.71 -3.88
CA PRO A 424 -7.12 -10.48 -4.73
C PRO A 424 -7.05 -9.10 -5.39
N PRO A 425 -7.70 -8.93 -6.57
CA PRO A 425 -7.85 -7.63 -7.20
C PRO A 425 -8.51 -6.63 -6.25
N LEU A 426 -7.97 -5.42 -6.19
CA LEU A 426 -8.51 -4.36 -5.34
C LEU A 426 -9.67 -3.64 -6.04
N PRO A 427 -10.64 -3.13 -5.29
CA PRO A 427 -11.66 -2.23 -5.80
C PRO A 427 -11.05 -1.00 -6.48
N LYS A 428 -11.77 -0.42 -7.45
CA LYS A 428 -11.31 0.75 -8.19
C LYS A 428 -11.07 1.94 -7.23
N GLY A 429 -9.85 2.44 -7.20
CA GLY A 429 -9.41 3.55 -6.33
C GLY A 429 -8.67 3.13 -5.07
N GLU A 430 -8.64 1.84 -4.72
CA GLU A 430 -7.78 1.34 -3.65
C GLU A 430 -6.37 1.04 -4.17
N GLN A 431 -5.38 1.29 -3.32
CA GLN A 431 -3.97 1.04 -3.62
C GLN A 431 -3.46 -0.13 -2.77
N GLY A 432 -2.89 -1.13 -3.43
CA GLY A 432 -2.18 -2.23 -2.79
C GLY A 432 -0.68 -2.00 -2.77
N ILE A 433 0.05 -3.01 -2.36
CA ILE A 433 1.50 -3.03 -2.43
C ILE A 433 1.91 -3.63 -3.78
N PRO A 434 2.38 -2.81 -4.74
CA PRO A 434 2.79 -3.33 -6.03
C PRO A 434 4.11 -4.10 -5.91
N GLY A 435 4.30 -5.06 -6.81
CA GLY A 435 5.56 -5.77 -6.87
C GLY A 435 5.68 -6.63 -8.12
N PHE A 436 6.82 -7.27 -8.27
CA PHE A 436 7.12 -8.11 -9.41
C PHE A 436 7.68 -9.46 -8.99
N ARG A 437 7.50 -10.45 -9.84
CA ARG A 437 8.05 -11.77 -9.64
C ARG A 437 9.37 -11.90 -10.41
N ALA A 438 10.41 -12.36 -9.74
CA ALA A 438 11.72 -12.54 -10.33
C ALA A 438 12.38 -13.86 -9.93
N ARG A 439 13.38 -14.25 -10.71
CA ARG A 439 14.30 -15.35 -10.42
C ARG A 439 15.72 -14.96 -10.77
N LEU A 440 16.68 -15.60 -10.11
CA LEU A 440 18.09 -15.50 -10.43
C LEU A 440 18.46 -16.60 -11.44
N VAL A 441 19.20 -16.25 -12.47
CA VAL A 441 19.63 -17.18 -13.52
C VAL A 441 21.15 -17.09 -13.68
N SER A 442 21.79 -18.24 -13.79
CA SER A 442 23.18 -18.35 -14.19
C SER A 442 23.30 -19.21 -15.47
N PRO A 443 24.44 -19.15 -16.20
CA PRO A 443 24.66 -19.97 -17.36
C PRO A 443 24.51 -21.48 -17.08
N GLU A 444 24.81 -21.91 -15.85
CA GLU A 444 24.74 -23.31 -15.43
C GLU A 444 23.31 -23.70 -14.98
N ILE A 445 22.54 -22.78 -14.43
CA ILE A 445 21.22 -23.01 -13.83
C ILE A 445 20.21 -22.01 -14.40
N PRO A 446 19.57 -22.32 -15.54
CA PRO A 446 18.65 -21.41 -16.22
C PRO A 446 17.26 -21.31 -15.55
N ASN A 447 16.91 -22.28 -14.69
CA ASN A 447 15.63 -22.33 -13.99
C ASN A 447 15.84 -22.39 -12.48
N SER A 448 15.63 -21.27 -11.81
CA SER A 448 15.66 -21.17 -10.36
C SER A 448 14.28 -20.86 -9.78
N GLU A 449 14.18 -20.87 -8.46
CA GLU A 449 12.97 -20.50 -7.73
C GLU A 449 12.53 -19.07 -8.05
N LYS A 450 11.26 -18.92 -8.40
CA LYS A 450 10.63 -17.61 -8.63
C LYS A 450 10.13 -17.04 -7.31
N ARG A 451 10.46 -15.77 -7.04
CA ARG A 451 10.00 -15.04 -5.83
C ARG A 451 9.33 -13.73 -6.18
N TRP A 452 8.30 -13.38 -5.44
CA TRP A 452 7.67 -12.07 -5.50
C TRP A 452 8.44 -11.08 -4.61
N ILE A 453 8.66 -9.89 -5.13
CA ILE A 453 9.38 -8.79 -4.48
C ILE A 453 8.44 -7.61 -4.42
N ALA A 454 8.02 -7.26 -3.21
CA ALA A 454 7.10 -6.15 -2.97
C ALA A 454 7.84 -4.81 -2.92
N SER A 455 7.12 -3.74 -3.22
CA SER A 455 7.65 -2.39 -3.03
C SER A 455 7.90 -2.11 -1.56
N GLY A 456 9.14 -1.68 -1.24
CA GLY A 456 9.63 -1.49 0.12
C GLY A 456 10.31 -2.72 0.73
N ASP A 457 10.36 -3.84 0.02
CA ASP A 457 10.94 -5.09 0.50
C ASP A 457 12.38 -5.33 -0.01
N ILE A 458 13.13 -6.09 0.79
CA ILE A 458 14.46 -6.59 0.43
C ILE A 458 14.43 -8.11 0.62
N THR A 459 14.74 -8.85 -0.43
CA THR A 459 14.76 -10.31 -0.40
C THR A 459 16.02 -10.87 -1.05
N SER A 460 16.24 -12.17 -0.89
CA SER A 460 17.33 -12.88 -1.56
C SER A 460 16.78 -13.77 -2.67
N LEU A 461 17.36 -13.66 -3.84
CA LEU A 461 17.16 -14.60 -4.94
C LEU A 461 18.32 -15.59 -4.98
N THR A 462 18.03 -16.84 -5.24
CA THR A 462 19.05 -17.88 -5.36
C THR A 462 18.77 -18.78 -6.57
N ASP A 463 19.84 -19.22 -7.21
CA ASP A 463 19.79 -20.30 -8.21
C ASP A 463 20.18 -21.67 -7.61
N GLY A 464 20.37 -21.75 -6.28
CA GLY A 464 20.84 -22.93 -5.56
C GLY A 464 22.35 -22.93 -5.30
N LYS A 465 23.13 -22.17 -6.05
CA LYS A 465 24.59 -22.03 -5.90
C LYS A 465 24.96 -20.59 -5.48
N ASN A 466 24.34 -19.61 -6.13
CA ASN A 466 24.59 -18.20 -5.89
C ASN A 466 23.40 -17.57 -5.15
N VAL A 467 23.70 -16.52 -4.37
CA VAL A 467 22.69 -15.72 -3.66
C VAL A 467 22.92 -14.26 -3.97
N VAL A 468 21.87 -13.57 -4.41
CA VAL A 468 21.87 -12.14 -4.70
C VAL A 468 20.78 -11.48 -3.87
N ARG A 469 21.12 -10.45 -3.07
CA ARG A 469 20.13 -9.63 -2.39
C ARG A 469 19.58 -8.57 -3.34
N ILE A 470 18.27 -8.49 -3.40
CA ILE A 470 17.56 -7.53 -4.22
C ILE A 470 16.56 -6.75 -3.36
N GLY A 471 16.57 -5.43 -3.48
CA GLY A 471 15.58 -4.53 -2.92
C GLY A 471 14.77 -3.87 -4.04
N TYR A 472 13.47 -3.67 -3.81
CA TYR A 472 12.60 -2.91 -4.70
C TYR A 472 11.89 -1.82 -3.91
N GLY A 473 11.95 -0.59 -4.39
CA GLY A 473 11.31 0.51 -3.68
C GLY A 473 11.53 1.86 -4.34
N LEU A 474 11.27 2.92 -3.59
CA LEU A 474 11.46 4.29 -4.07
C LEU A 474 12.93 4.72 -3.93
N GLU A 475 13.40 5.51 -4.87
CA GLU A 475 14.76 6.10 -4.85
C GLU A 475 14.90 7.03 -3.64
N LEU A 476 15.94 6.77 -2.84
CA LEU A 476 16.36 7.69 -1.79
C LEU A 476 17.47 8.58 -2.31
N ARG A 477 17.16 9.85 -2.55
CA ARG A 477 18.12 10.83 -3.08
C ARG A 477 18.71 11.67 -1.96
N PRO A 478 20.04 11.64 -1.76
CA PRO A 478 20.69 12.56 -0.83
C PRO A 478 20.60 14.00 -1.33
N VAL A 479 20.45 14.93 -0.40
CA VAL A 479 20.47 16.38 -0.66
C VAL A 479 21.64 17.03 0.09
N PRO A 480 22.19 18.17 -0.41
CA PRO A 480 23.36 18.83 0.20
C PRO A 480 23.00 19.68 1.42
N PHE A 481 21.96 19.28 2.15
CA PHE A 481 21.50 19.94 3.37
C PHE A 481 20.73 18.96 4.25
N THR A 482 20.57 19.31 5.52
CA THR A 482 19.68 18.58 6.43
C THR A 482 18.35 19.31 6.60
N ILE A 483 17.30 18.55 6.89
CA ILE A 483 15.94 19.03 7.11
C ILE A 483 15.46 18.54 8.47
N ARG A 484 15.01 19.44 9.33
CA ARG A 484 14.45 19.14 10.66
C ARG A 484 13.08 19.77 10.81
N LEU A 485 12.12 19.04 11.32
CA LEU A 485 10.85 19.61 11.75
C LEU A 485 11.04 20.33 13.08
N VAL A 486 10.72 21.61 13.11
CA VAL A 486 10.77 22.43 14.31
C VAL A 486 9.42 22.38 15.02
N ASN A 487 8.35 22.60 14.26
CA ASN A 487 6.99 22.58 14.76
C ASN A 487 6.00 22.21 13.67
N PHE A 488 4.89 21.56 14.06
CA PHE A 488 3.77 21.29 13.17
C PHE A 488 2.46 21.62 13.88
N GLU A 489 1.63 22.42 13.24
CA GLU A 489 0.36 22.87 13.77
C GLU A 489 -0.76 22.59 12.77
N VAL A 490 -1.90 22.17 13.30
CA VAL A 490 -3.12 21.92 12.53
C VAL A 490 -4.25 22.77 13.14
N PRO A 491 -4.32 24.08 12.79
CA PRO A 491 -5.43 24.92 13.19
C PRO A 491 -6.76 24.35 12.68
N ARG A 492 -7.82 24.48 13.49
CA ARG A 492 -9.15 24.00 13.16
C ARG A 492 -10.11 25.17 12.94
N TYR A 493 -11.17 24.94 12.19
CA TYR A 493 -12.26 25.91 12.11
C TYR A 493 -12.93 26.04 13.46
N GLU A 494 -13.31 27.26 13.81
CA GLU A 494 -13.95 27.58 15.08
C GLU A 494 -15.18 26.69 15.32
N GLY A 495 -15.23 26.03 16.47
CA GLY A 495 -16.32 25.13 16.85
C GLY A 495 -16.38 23.80 16.12
N THR A 496 -15.32 23.40 15.37
CA THR A 496 -15.29 22.13 14.64
C THR A 496 -13.97 21.38 14.82
N ASP A 497 -13.98 20.07 14.55
CA ASP A 497 -12.76 19.26 14.47
C ASP A 497 -12.09 19.28 13.09
N LYS A 498 -12.63 20.02 12.14
CA LYS A 498 -12.10 20.05 10.77
C LYS A 498 -10.86 20.95 10.68
N PRO A 499 -9.73 20.47 10.13
CA PRO A 499 -8.56 21.29 9.89
C PRO A 499 -8.87 22.48 8.99
N SER A 500 -8.43 23.67 9.37
CA SER A 500 -8.52 24.89 8.55
C SER A 500 -7.20 25.16 7.81
N ASN A 501 -6.08 24.71 8.35
CA ASN A 501 -4.76 24.86 7.75
C ASN A 501 -3.80 23.78 8.29
N PHE A 502 -2.66 23.64 7.62
CA PHE A 502 -1.53 22.81 8.04
C PHE A 502 -0.28 23.67 7.96
N ILE A 503 0.43 23.81 9.08
CA ILE A 503 1.57 24.71 9.21
C ILE A 503 2.77 23.93 9.71
N ALA A 504 3.71 23.61 8.82
CA ALA A 504 4.96 22.96 9.16
C ALA A 504 6.10 23.98 9.16
N THR A 505 6.73 24.19 10.31
CA THR A 505 7.96 24.99 10.43
C THR A 505 9.14 24.05 10.38
N VAL A 506 9.99 24.24 9.36
CA VAL A 506 11.16 23.40 9.08
C VAL A 506 12.44 24.22 9.12
N GLU A 507 13.49 23.61 9.64
CA GLU A 507 14.83 24.15 9.63
C GLU A 507 15.68 23.41 8.61
N PHE A 508 16.35 24.17 7.75
CA PHE A 508 17.31 23.67 6.76
C PHE A 508 18.71 24.09 7.19
N LYS A 509 19.66 23.16 7.13
CA LYS A 509 21.07 23.45 7.37
C LYS A 509 21.91 22.94 6.21
N GLU A 510 22.58 23.86 5.53
CA GLU A 510 23.42 23.57 4.36
C GLU A 510 24.71 22.87 4.78
N ASP A 511 25.09 21.85 4.01
CA ASP A 511 26.37 21.18 4.19
C ASP A 511 27.52 22.08 3.72
N GLY A 512 28.63 22.06 4.43
CA GLY A 512 29.82 22.85 4.08
C GLY A 512 29.81 24.28 4.60
N THR A 513 28.76 25.07 4.36
CA THR A 513 28.67 26.46 4.87
C THR A 513 28.12 26.54 6.28
N GLY A 514 27.33 25.53 6.69
CA GLY A 514 26.62 25.52 7.97
C GLY A 514 25.48 26.56 8.04
N LEU A 515 25.15 27.21 6.92
CA LEU A 515 24.05 28.17 6.86
C LEU A 515 22.74 27.51 7.29
N THR A 516 22.10 28.08 8.29
CA THR A 516 20.80 27.61 8.78
C THR A 516 19.70 28.57 8.38
N LYS A 517 18.61 28.02 7.86
CA LYS A 517 17.44 28.79 7.46
C LYS A 517 16.16 28.09 7.94
N THR A 518 15.25 28.86 8.53
CA THR A 518 13.93 28.40 8.89
C THR A 518 12.92 28.80 7.79
N GLY A 519 12.09 27.85 7.39
CA GLY A 519 11.00 28.04 6.45
C GLY A 519 9.68 27.53 7.01
N THR A 520 8.57 28.09 6.56
CA THR A 520 7.23 27.63 6.96
C THR A 520 6.46 27.19 5.72
N ALA A 521 6.09 25.93 5.69
CA ALA A 521 5.20 25.36 4.68
C ALA A 521 3.75 25.45 5.18
N ARG A 522 2.89 26.08 4.38
CA ARG A 522 1.44 26.20 4.63
C ARG A 522 0.69 25.74 3.38
N MET A 523 -0.62 25.58 3.50
CA MET A 523 -1.47 25.32 2.34
C MET A 523 -1.25 26.40 1.28
N ASN A 524 -0.90 26.02 0.05
CA ASN A 524 -0.56 26.89 -1.09
C ASN A 524 0.66 27.81 -0.92
N HIS A 525 1.42 27.70 0.16
CA HIS A 525 2.62 28.48 0.42
C HIS A 525 3.77 27.55 0.82
N PRO A 526 4.54 27.03 -0.16
CA PRO A 526 5.65 26.14 0.12
C PRO A 526 6.82 26.87 0.81
N ALA A 527 7.47 26.19 1.75
CA ALA A 527 8.81 26.58 2.19
C ALA A 527 9.81 26.36 1.06
N SER A 528 10.83 27.22 0.95
CA SER A 528 11.82 27.14 -0.11
C SER A 528 13.25 27.17 0.45
N PHE A 529 14.11 26.27 -0.10
CA PHE A 529 15.54 26.27 0.21
C PHE A 529 16.38 26.16 -1.06
N PRO A 530 17.47 26.92 -1.23
CA PRO A 530 18.01 27.94 -0.30
C PRO A 530 17.13 29.18 -0.15
N GLY A 531 16.15 29.43 -1.03
CA GLY A 531 15.15 30.50 -0.92
C GLY A 531 15.75 31.91 -0.99
N THR A 532 16.91 32.07 -1.61
CA THR A 532 17.49 33.37 -1.96
C THR A 532 16.70 33.98 -3.10
N LEU A 533 16.79 35.31 -3.30
CA LEU A 533 16.15 35.97 -4.43
C LEU A 533 16.60 35.36 -5.78
N PHE A 534 17.90 35.08 -5.93
CA PHE A 534 18.44 34.45 -7.13
C PHE A 534 17.87 33.04 -7.34
N ALA A 535 17.85 32.20 -6.32
CA ALA A 535 17.32 30.84 -6.40
C ALA A 535 15.81 30.83 -6.65
N ASN A 536 15.06 31.74 -6.05
CA ASN A 536 13.63 31.90 -6.31
C ASN A 536 13.36 32.35 -7.74
N PHE A 537 14.17 33.28 -8.26
CA PHE A 537 14.05 33.77 -9.62
C PHE A 537 14.46 32.72 -10.66
N THR A 538 15.54 32.00 -10.44
CA THR A 538 16.05 30.97 -11.39
C THR A 538 15.29 29.65 -11.30
N GLY A 539 14.50 29.39 -10.23
CA GLY A 539 13.84 28.13 -9.98
C GLY A 539 14.75 27.03 -9.43
N ILE A 540 16.02 27.34 -9.13
CA ILE A 540 16.98 26.41 -8.50
C ILE A 540 16.70 26.36 -6.98
N ASN A 541 15.47 26.06 -6.64
CA ASN A 541 14.98 25.90 -5.28
C ASN A 541 14.31 24.56 -5.09
N TYR A 542 14.54 23.98 -3.92
CA TYR A 542 13.68 22.91 -3.41
C TYR A 542 12.46 23.58 -2.77
N LYS A 543 11.26 23.23 -3.23
CA LYS A 543 9.99 23.70 -2.67
C LYS A 543 9.33 22.60 -1.87
N PHE A 544 9.00 22.90 -0.62
CA PHE A 544 8.42 21.95 0.34
C PHE A 544 6.97 22.36 0.60
N SER A 545 6.03 21.55 0.13
CA SER A 545 4.60 21.75 0.31
C SER A 545 4.03 20.71 1.26
N GLN A 546 3.03 21.07 2.05
CA GLN A 546 2.32 20.11 2.89
C GLN A 546 1.64 19.05 2.01
N ALA A 547 1.86 17.75 2.31
CA ALA A 547 1.27 16.64 1.60
C ALA A 547 0.38 15.78 2.51
N GLU A 548 0.94 15.22 3.58
CA GLU A 548 0.23 14.32 4.48
C GLU A 548 0.52 14.65 5.94
N TRP A 549 -0.37 14.25 6.82
CA TRP A 549 -0.22 14.40 8.26
C TRP A 549 -0.80 13.19 8.98
N ASN A 550 -0.30 12.92 10.19
CA ASN A 550 -0.79 11.85 11.02
C ASN A 550 -1.77 12.41 12.07
N PRO A 551 -3.09 12.11 12.00
CA PRO A 551 -4.05 12.59 12.98
C PRO A 551 -3.82 12.10 14.41
N ARG A 552 -3.10 10.96 14.54
CA ARG A 552 -2.79 10.36 15.84
C ARG A 552 -1.47 10.85 16.44
N ASP A 553 -0.62 11.45 15.59
CA ASP A 553 0.69 11.96 16.00
C ASP A 553 0.99 13.30 15.32
N LEU A 554 0.69 14.39 16.00
CA LEU A 554 0.97 15.75 15.52
C LEU A 554 2.47 16.10 15.55
N GLY A 555 3.33 15.20 16.03
CA GLY A 555 4.78 15.29 15.90
C GLY A 555 5.29 14.91 14.50
N GLU A 556 4.45 14.30 13.65
CA GLU A 556 4.83 13.80 12.33
C GLU A 556 4.07 14.51 11.19
N THR A 557 4.81 14.85 10.14
CA THR A 557 4.24 15.38 8.90
C THR A 557 5.05 14.96 7.68
N THR A 558 4.39 14.81 6.54
CA THR A 558 5.04 14.54 5.24
C THR A 558 4.93 15.76 4.35
N LEU A 559 6.08 16.23 3.86
CA LEU A 559 6.16 17.32 2.89
C LEU A 559 6.48 16.77 1.50
N GLN A 560 5.73 17.20 0.50
CA GLN A 560 6.09 17.01 -0.91
C GLN A 560 7.20 17.96 -1.28
N VAL A 561 8.19 17.46 -1.98
CA VAL A 561 9.36 18.22 -2.42
C VAL A 561 9.36 18.30 -3.93
N LEU A 562 9.40 19.51 -4.45
CA LEU A 562 9.51 19.80 -5.88
C LEU A 562 10.82 20.52 -6.18
N TYR A 563 11.58 20.02 -7.17
CA TYR A 563 12.74 20.67 -7.74
C TYR A 563 12.57 20.78 -9.26
N ASP A 564 12.49 22.02 -9.79
CA ASP A 564 12.22 22.29 -11.20
C ASP A 564 13.20 23.34 -11.76
N PRO A 565 14.35 22.92 -12.30
CA PRO A 565 15.34 23.84 -12.85
C PRO A 565 14.90 24.50 -14.18
N GLY A 566 13.86 24.02 -14.82
CA GLY A 566 13.26 24.64 -16.01
C GLY A 566 12.28 25.79 -15.73
N TRP A 567 11.99 26.07 -14.46
CA TRP A 567 10.95 26.99 -14.02
C TRP A 567 11.10 28.40 -14.62
N LEU A 568 12.29 28.99 -14.58
CA LEU A 568 12.55 30.34 -15.11
C LEU A 568 12.25 30.43 -16.61
N LEU A 569 12.73 29.45 -17.39
CA LEU A 569 12.51 29.43 -18.84
C LEU A 569 11.01 29.28 -19.16
N LYS A 570 10.27 28.47 -18.39
CA LYS A 570 8.82 28.36 -18.56
C LYS A 570 8.11 29.68 -18.30
N TRP A 571 8.51 30.44 -17.28
CA TRP A 571 7.93 31.75 -16.98
C TRP A 571 8.31 32.81 -18.04
N ILE A 572 9.58 32.89 -18.45
CA ILE A 572 10.02 33.80 -19.53
C ILE A 572 9.28 33.51 -20.82
N GLY A 573 9.16 32.20 -21.16
CA GLY A 573 8.43 31.78 -22.35
C GLY A 573 6.95 32.16 -22.29
N SER A 574 6.27 31.92 -21.17
CA SER A 574 4.86 32.28 -20.97
C SER A 574 4.63 33.79 -21.07
N LEU A 575 5.46 34.59 -20.40
CA LEU A 575 5.41 36.06 -20.52
C LEU A 575 5.66 36.53 -21.95
N GLY A 576 6.64 35.94 -22.62
CA GLY A 576 6.94 36.21 -24.02
C GLY A 576 5.74 35.97 -24.94
N ILE A 577 5.04 34.83 -24.74
CA ILE A 577 3.82 34.52 -25.49
C ILE A 577 2.74 35.58 -25.25
N CYS A 578 2.45 35.94 -23.99
CA CYS A 578 1.45 36.93 -23.65
C CYS A 578 1.76 38.30 -24.25
N ILE A 579 3.01 38.75 -24.09
CA ILE A 579 3.49 40.04 -24.66
C ILE A 579 3.41 40.02 -26.20
N GLY A 580 3.87 38.93 -26.82
CA GLY A 580 3.83 38.78 -28.27
C GLY A 580 2.42 38.82 -28.83
N ILE A 581 1.48 38.15 -28.20
CA ILE A 581 0.05 38.17 -28.54
C ILE A 581 -0.51 39.60 -28.40
N ALA A 582 -0.25 40.25 -27.26
CA ALA A 582 -0.70 41.62 -27.04
C ALA A 582 -0.19 42.58 -28.13
N ILE A 583 1.08 42.46 -28.52
CA ILE A 583 1.65 43.26 -29.62
C ILE A 583 0.97 42.94 -30.97
N MET A 584 0.66 41.67 -31.25
CA MET A 584 -0.02 41.28 -32.49
C MET A 584 -1.43 41.89 -32.61
N PHE A 585 -2.17 41.98 -31.52
CA PHE A 585 -3.53 42.49 -31.55
C PHE A 585 -3.63 44.02 -31.39
N TYR A 586 -2.81 44.61 -30.51
CA TYR A 586 -2.91 46.02 -30.15
C TYR A 586 -1.78 46.91 -30.72
N GLY A 587 -0.64 46.30 -31.12
CA GLY A 587 0.52 47.02 -31.61
C GLY A 587 0.48 47.36 -33.12
N LYS A 588 -0.65 47.21 -33.80
CA LYS A 588 -0.78 47.60 -35.21
C LYS A 588 -0.60 49.12 -35.33
N PRO A 589 0.35 49.60 -36.17
CA PRO A 589 0.44 51.03 -36.41
C PRO A 589 -0.90 51.50 -37.00
N LYS A 590 -1.47 52.55 -36.41
CA LYS A 590 -2.64 53.22 -37.00
C LYS A 590 -2.23 53.59 -38.45
N THR A 591 -2.89 53.01 -39.44
CA THR A 591 -2.79 53.50 -40.82
C THR A 591 -3.21 54.95 -40.78
N LYS A 592 -2.27 55.89 -41.00
CA LYS A 592 -2.63 57.26 -41.36
C LYS A 592 -3.40 57.14 -42.67
N ASN A 593 -4.72 57.34 -42.55
CA ASN A 593 -5.52 57.60 -43.75
C ASN A 593 -4.96 58.87 -44.35
N ALA A 594 -4.27 58.74 -45.52
CA ALA A 594 -3.97 59.83 -46.42
C ALA A 594 -5.03 59.86 -47.51
#